data_eac251fbfa2cb8cef7be8f798fc473d1
#
_entry.id   eac251fbfa2cb8cef7be8f798fc473d1
#
_cell.length_a   1.000
_cell.length_b   1.000
_cell.length_c   1.000
_cell.angle_alpha   90.00
_cell.angle_beta   90.00
_cell.angle_gamma   90.00
#
_symmetry.space_group_name_H-M   'P 1'
#
loop_
_entity.id
_entity.type
_entity.pdbx_description
1 polymer ?
#
loop_
_entity_poly.entity_id
_entity_poly.type
_entity_poly.pdbx_seq_one_letter_code
_entity_poly.pdbx_strand_id
1 'polypeptide(L)'
;EKPWLAFLEEMFGSDYYFVHFHRHPGVADAVFEADPERFLRNLYRKNAPPPEPGPGNGMIHIAQAETPVGDPVMSDQELAVFVDAFERSGFRGGVNWYRNLDRNWHRLAEVDPVIQHSALMVYGARDVVPPSPVLSTFVPNVEVRVLDCGHWIQQELPEATNRTLLEWLASS
;
A
#
# COMPACT_ATOMS: atom_id res chain seq x y z
N GLU A 1 -7.41 -18.88 16.62
CA GLU A 1 -6.60 -17.87 15.92
C GLU A 1 -7.19 -16.49 16.18
N LYS A 2 -6.33 -15.47 16.17
CA LYS A 2 -6.68 -14.10 16.55
C LYS A 2 -7.10 -13.30 15.31
N PRO A 3 -8.15 -12.46 15.38
CA PRO A 3 -8.52 -11.56 14.29
C PRO A 3 -7.33 -10.69 13.84
N TRP A 4 -7.27 -10.38 12.55
CA TRP A 4 -6.10 -9.73 11.94
C TRP A 4 -5.79 -8.35 12.54
N LEU A 5 -6.82 -7.52 12.76
CA LEU A 5 -6.64 -6.20 13.38
C LEU A 5 -6.15 -6.29 14.83
N ALA A 6 -6.63 -7.26 15.60
CA ALA A 6 -6.16 -7.46 16.98
C ALA A 6 -4.69 -7.92 17.01
N PHE A 7 -4.25 -8.70 16.02
CA PHE A 7 -2.84 -9.06 15.85
C PHE A 7 -1.98 -7.84 15.49
N LEU A 8 -2.43 -7.04 14.51
CA LEU A 8 -1.71 -5.83 14.09
C LEU A 8 -1.61 -4.80 15.23
N GLU A 9 -2.67 -4.65 16.02
CA GLU A 9 -2.65 -3.73 17.16
C GLU A 9 -1.66 -4.17 18.24
N GLU A 10 -1.58 -5.45 18.52
CA GLU A 10 -0.61 -5.99 19.48
C GLU A 10 0.83 -5.80 19.00
N MET A 11 1.08 -5.96 17.69
CA MET A 11 2.41 -5.85 17.10
C MET A 11 2.87 -4.40 16.89
N PHE A 12 1.97 -3.49 16.52
CA PHE A 12 2.31 -2.15 16.04
C PHE A 12 1.61 -1.01 16.80
N GLY A 13 0.70 -1.34 17.72
CA GLY A 13 -0.06 -0.36 18.50
C GLY A 13 -1.32 0.15 17.81
N SER A 14 -2.12 0.90 18.59
CA SER A 14 -3.42 1.45 18.16
C SER A 14 -3.30 2.52 17.06
N ASP A 15 -2.15 3.16 16.96
CA ASP A 15 -1.87 4.19 15.96
C ASP A 15 -1.46 3.64 14.61
N TYR A 16 -1.19 2.34 14.51
CA TYR A 16 -0.90 1.72 13.21
C TYR A 16 -2.07 1.96 12.24
N TYR A 17 -1.76 2.42 11.02
CA TYR A 17 -2.79 2.95 10.11
C TYR A 17 -3.94 1.99 9.79
N PHE A 18 -3.70 0.68 9.73
CA PHE A 18 -4.76 -0.32 9.56
C PHE A 18 -5.75 -0.28 10.73
N VAL A 19 -5.23 -0.21 11.96
CA VAL A 19 -6.01 -0.18 13.19
C VAL A 19 -6.72 1.17 13.34
N HIS A 20 -5.99 2.26 13.12
CA HIS A 20 -6.53 3.61 13.18
C HIS A 20 -7.67 3.83 12.20
N PHE A 21 -7.52 3.42 10.93
CA PHE A 21 -8.57 3.57 9.91
C PHE A 21 -9.83 2.77 10.24
N HIS A 22 -9.67 1.61 10.88
CA HIS A 22 -10.78 0.79 11.31
C HIS A 22 -11.50 1.40 12.52
N ARG A 23 -10.75 1.84 13.54
CA ARG A 23 -11.30 2.37 14.80
C ARG A 23 -11.87 3.78 14.69
N HIS A 24 -11.36 4.58 13.77
CA HIS A 24 -11.74 5.98 13.57
C HIS A 24 -12.26 6.22 12.15
N PRO A 25 -13.41 5.61 11.77
CA PRO A 25 -13.94 5.72 10.42
C PRO A 25 -14.30 7.18 10.09
N GLY A 26 -13.91 7.63 8.91
CA GLY A 26 -14.13 8.99 8.43
C GLY A 26 -13.01 9.99 8.77
N VAL A 27 -12.17 9.71 9.76
CA VAL A 27 -11.10 10.65 10.16
C VAL A 27 -10.04 10.77 9.05
N ALA A 28 -9.49 9.65 8.60
CA ALA A 28 -8.51 9.65 7.52
C ALA A 28 -9.10 10.15 6.20
N ASP A 29 -10.34 9.74 5.88
CA ASP A 29 -11.07 10.19 4.70
C ASP A 29 -11.12 11.73 4.67
N ALA A 30 -11.58 12.36 5.76
CA ALA A 30 -11.73 13.81 5.83
C ALA A 30 -10.38 14.54 5.75
N VAL A 31 -9.32 13.98 6.35
CA VAL A 31 -7.98 14.58 6.30
C VAL A 31 -7.39 14.53 4.88
N PHE A 32 -7.53 13.39 4.19
CA PHE A 32 -7.00 13.21 2.83
C PHE A 32 -7.80 14.02 1.80
N GLU A 33 -9.11 14.15 2.00
CA GLU A 33 -10.01 14.91 1.15
C GLU A 33 -9.91 16.42 1.35
N ALA A 34 -9.35 16.88 2.47
CA ALA A 34 -9.16 18.32 2.73
C ALA A 34 -8.16 18.96 1.74
N ASP A 35 -7.15 18.21 1.30
CA ASP A 35 -6.16 18.67 0.32
C ASP A 35 -5.55 17.44 -0.40
N PRO A 36 -6.27 16.90 -1.41
CA PRO A 36 -5.84 15.70 -2.15
C PRO A 36 -4.47 15.84 -2.79
N GLU A 37 -4.17 17.03 -3.35
CA GLU A 37 -2.89 17.28 -4.00
C GLU A 37 -1.74 17.19 -2.99
N ARG A 38 -1.86 17.85 -1.85
CA ARG A 38 -0.84 17.81 -0.79
C ARG A 38 -0.63 16.38 -0.30
N PHE A 39 -1.71 15.67 0.00
CA PHE A 39 -1.61 14.29 0.47
C PHE A 39 -0.90 13.39 -0.52
N LEU A 40 -1.31 13.38 -1.78
CA LEU A 40 -0.73 12.53 -2.82
C LEU A 40 0.72 12.92 -3.13
N ARG A 41 1.03 14.22 -3.17
CA ARG A 41 2.39 14.74 -3.33
C ARG A 41 3.32 14.29 -2.22
N ASN A 42 2.83 14.24 -0.98
CA ASN A 42 3.59 13.83 0.19
C ASN A 42 3.70 12.31 0.31
N LEU A 43 2.70 11.57 -0.15
CA LEU A 43 2.64 10.11 -0.06
C LEU A 43 3.55 9.43 -1.11
N TYR A 44 3.50 9.88 -2.36
CA TYR A 44 4.24 9.28 -3.46
C TYR A 44 5.69 9.76 -3.51
N ARG A 45 6.46 9.31 -2.52
CA ARG A 45 7.89 9.69 -2.35
C ARG A 45 8.76 8.45 -2.22
N LYS A 46 10.02 8.55 -2.67
CA LYS A 46 11.09 7.59 -2.40
C LYS A 46 12.17 8.24 -1.53
N ASN A 47 13.00 7.42 -0.92
CA ASN A 47 14.07 7.86 -0.04
C ASN A 47 13.59 8.73 1.14
N ALA A 48 12.31 8.67 1.47
CA ALA A 48 11.77 9.34 2.65
C ALA A 48 12.16 8.55 3.91
N PRO A 49 12.52 9.24 5.01
CA PRO A 49 12.66 8.58 6.31
C PRO A 49 11.29 8.05 6.76
N PRO A 50 11.27 7.09 7.70
CA PRO A 50 10.03 6.68 8.33
C PRO A 50 9.27 7.89 8.87
N PRO A 51 7.93 7.94 8.73
CA PRO A 51 7.13 9.03 9.28
C PRO A 51 7.23 9.05 10.82
N GLU A 52 7.07 10.23 11.40
CA GLU A 52 7.00 10.38 12.85
C GLU A 52 5.84 9.52 13.41
N PRO A 53 6.06 8.90 14.59
CA PRO A 53 4.99 8.15 15.26
C PRO A 53 3.76 9.02 15.51
N GLY A 54 2.58 8.44 15.32
CA GLY A 54 1.32 9.15 15.56
C GLY A 54 0.12 8.49 14.91
N PRO A 55 -1.07 9.09 15.04
CA PRO A 55 -2.30 8.55 14.49
C PRO A 55 -2.19 8.16 13.02
N GLY A 56 -2.63 6.95 12.67
CA GLY A 56 -2.52 6.41 11.32
C GLY A 56 -1.08 6.09 10.90
N ASN A 57 -0.19 5.82 11.85
CA ASN A 57 1.23 5.51 11.61
C ASN A 57 1.91 6.57 10.73
N GLY A 58 1.66 7.83 11.02
CA GLY A 58 2.20 8.95 10.28
C GLY A 58 1.43 9.32 9.00
N MET A 59 0.44 8.54 8.53
CA MET A 59 -0.33 8.88 7.32
C MET A 59 -1.08 10.21 7.46
N ILE A 60 -1.60 10.51 8.66
CA ILE A 60 -2.22 11.80 8.97
C ILE A 60 -1.19 12.93 8.92
N HIS A 61 0.00 12.73 9.49
CA HIS A 61 1.09 13.69 9.43
C HIS A 61 1.58 13.92 7.99
N ILE A 62 1.73 12.84 7.19
CA ILE A 62 2.07 12.94 5.77
C ILE A 62 1.05 13.81 5.04
N ALA A 63 -0.26 13.60 5.27
CA ALA A 63 -1.31 14.36 4.62
C ALA A 63 -1.30 15.85 5.02
N GLN A 64 -0.90 16.17 6.24
CA GLN A 64 -0.90 17.53 6.79
C GLN A 64 0.45 18.26 6.64
N ALA A 65 1.53 17.55 6.27
CA ALA A 65 2.84 18.16 6.13
C ALA A 65 2.85 19.24 5.05
N GLU A 66 3.38 20.43 5.39
CA GLU A 66 3.48 21.55 4.46
C GLU A 66 4.54 21.31 3.37
N THR A 67 5.59 20.57 3.72
CA THR A 67 6.70 20.28 2.82
C THR A 67 6.87 18.77 2.66
N PRO A 68 6.87 18.24 1.41
CA PRO A 68 7.11 16.84 1.17
C PRO A 68 8.55 16.45 1.53
N VAL A 69 8.71 15.23 2.08
CA VAL A 69 10.01 14.66 2.44
C VAL A 69 10.36 13.53 1.49
N GLY A 70 11.64 13.45 1.09
CA GLY A 70 12.11 12.49 0.09
C GLY A 70 11.93 12.99 -1.35
N ASP A 71 12.29 12.16 -2.32
CA ASP A 71 12.28 12.49 -3.74
C ASP A 71 10.92 12.14 -4.38
N PRO A 72 10.42 12.93 -5.35
CA PRO A 72 9.22 12.58 -6.09
C PRO A 72 9.44 11.31 -6.92
N VAL A 73 8.38 10.49 -7.05
CA VAL A 73 8.38 9.30 -7.93
C VAL A 73 7.60 9.52 -9.21
N MET A 74 6.98 10.67 -9.39
CA MET A 74 6.26 11.10 -10.59
C MET A 74 6.45 12.60 -10.82
N SER A 75 6.25 13.00 -12.07
CA SER A 75 6.19 14.41 -12.47
C SER A 75 4.91 15.08 -11.94
N ASP A 76 4.87 16.41 -11.95
CA ASP A 76 3.65 17.16 -11.59
C ASP A 76 2.48 16.85 -12.53
N GLN A 77 2.74 16.54 -13.80
CA GLN A 77 1.72 16.17 -14.77
C GLN A 77 1.11 14.80 -14.46
N GLU A 78 1.92 13.83 -14.06
CA GLU A 78 1.44 12.51 -13.63
C GLU A 78 0.68 12.61 -12.30
N LEU A 79 1.19 13.39 -11.34
CA LEU A 79 0.50 13.64 -10.08
C LEU A 79 -0.88 14.25 -10.29
N ALA A 80 -1.02 15.20 -11.22
CA ALA A 80 -2.30 15.83 -11.53
C ALA A 80 -3.37 14.82 -11.98
N VAL A 81 -2.99 13.73 -12.66
CA VAL A 81 -3.94 12.67 -13.03
C VAL A 81 -4.49 11.94 -11.80
N PHE A 82 -3.62 11.68 -10.80
CA PHE A 82 -4.04 11.08 -9.54
C PHE A 82 -4.93 12.02 -8.73
N VAL A 83 -4.54 13.29 -8.64
CA VAL A 83 -5.32 14.32 -7.93
C VAL A 83 -6.73 14.41 -8.50
N ASP A 84 -6.86 14.58 -9.81
CA ASP A 84 -8.13 14.66 -10.51
C ASP A 84 -9.01 13.39 -10.30
N ALA A 85 -8.39 12.21 -10.27
CA ALA A 85 -9.08 10.96 -10.00
C ALA A 85 -9.61 10.92 -8.54
N PHE A 86 -8.78 11.29 -7.56
CA PHE A 86 -9.18 11.26 -6.15
C PHE A 86 -10.11 12.40 -5.75
N GLU A 87 -10.05 13.57 -6.39
CA GLU A 87 -11.05 14.61 -6.23
C GLU A 87 -12.45 14.14 -6.64
N ARG A 88 -12.55 13.30 -7.67
CA ARG A 88 -13.82 12.71 -8.11
C ARG A 88 -14.29 11.53 -7.25
N SER A 89 -13.38 10.65 -6.85
CA SER A 89 -13.73 9.39 -6.16
C SER A 89 -13.73 9.48 -4.64
N GLY A 90 -13.04 10.46 -4.08
CA GLY A 90 -12.66 10.51 -2.67
C GLY A 90 -11.69 9.40 -2.27
N PHE A 91 -11.25 9.41 -1.02
CA PHE A 91 -10.32 8.42 -0.47
C PHE A 91 -11.00 7.25 0.26
N ARG A 92 -12.31 7.35 0.50
CA ARG A 92 -13.08 6.37 1.26
C ARG A 92 -12.94 4.94 0.69
N GLY A 93 -12.93 4.80 -0.63
CA GLY A 93 -12.77 3.51 -1.30
C GLY A 93 -11.45 2.85 -0.92
N GLY A 94 -10.33 3.58 -1.05
CA GLY A 94 -8.99 3.11 -0.67
C GLY A 94 -8.87 2.78 0.82
N VAL A 95 -9.37 3.65 1.70
CA VAL A 95 -9.33 3.44 3.15
C VAL A 95 -10.17 2.24 3.58
N ASN A 96 -11.26 1.93 2.87
CA ASN A 96 -12.11 0.78 3.15
C ASN A 96 -11.41 -0.58 2.93
N TRP A 97 -10.36 -0.66 2.14
CA TRP A 97 -9.53 -1.88 2.06
C TRP A 97 -9.05 -2.30 3.44
N TYR A 98 -8.56 -1.36 4.22
CA TYR A 98 -8.05 -1.59 5.58
C TYR A 98 -9.19 -1.84 6.58
N ARG A 99 -10.33 -1.17 6.42
CA ARG A 99 -11.50 -1.35 7.29
C ARG A 99 -12.17 -2.72 7.16
N ASN A 100 -11.97 -3.41 6.05
CA ASN A 100 -12.57 -4.72 5.81
C ASN A 100 -11.69 -5.90 6.28
N LEU A 101 -10.54 -5.68 6.88
CA LEU A 101 -9.59 -6.76 7.22
C LEU A 101 -10.20 -7.84 8.11
N ASP A 102 -10.86 -7.48 9.22
CA ASP A 102 -11.47 -8.47 10.10
C ASP A 102 -12.66 -9.18 9.44
N ARG A 103 -13.45 -8.44 8.66
CA ARG A 103 -14.54 -9.05 7.88
C ARG A 103 -13.98 -10.05 6.85
N ASN A 104 -12.90 -9.70 6.20
CA ASN A 104 -12.22 -10.58 5.25
C ASN A 104 -11.61 -11.79 5.97
N TRP A 105 -10.98 -11.58 7.12
CA TRP A 105 -10.43 -12.68 7.93
C TRP A 105 -11.51 -13.71 8.28
N HIS A 106 -12.69 -13.29 8.75
CA HIS A 106 -13.80 -14.18 9.04
C HIS A 106 -14.31 -14.92 7.80
N ARG A 107 -14.43 -14.23 6.66
CA ARG A 107 -14.91 -14.83 5.41
C ARG A 107 -13.91 -15.79 4.78
N LEU A 108 -12.63 -15.49 4.88
CA LEU A 108 -11.57 -16.31 4.32
C LEU A 108 -11.27 -17.56 5.18
N ALA A 109 -11.78 -17.64 6.42
CA ALA A 109 -11.62 -18.81 7.28
C ALA A 109 -12.20 -20.11 6.66
N GLU A 110 -13.17 -19.99 5.75
CA GLU A 110 -13.82 -21.11 5.07
C GLU A 110 -13.28 -21.36 3.64
N VAL A 111 -12.29 -20.58 3.22
CA VAL A 111 -11.70 -20.65 1.87
C VAL A 111 -10.36 -21.35 1.94
N ASP A 112 -10.06 -22.25 1.00
CA ASP A 112 -8.72 -22.80 0.85
C ASP A 112 -7.74 -21.64 0.57
N PRO A 113 -6.74 -21.43 1.44
CA PRO A 113 -5.83 -20.32 1.29
C PRO A 113 -4.79 -20.53 0.18
N VAL A 114 -4.72 -21.75 -0.40
CA VAL A 114 -3.71 -22.08 -1.41
C VAL A 114 -4.14 -21.66 -2.82
N ILE A 115 -3.37 -20.79 -3.43
CA ILE A 115 -3.55 -20.33 -4.81
C ILE A 115 -2.74 -21.22 -5.75
N GLN A 116 -3.40 -22.10 -6.48
CA GLN A 116 -2.77 -23.07 -7.40
C GLN A 116 -2.40 -22.49 -8.78
N HIS A 117 -2.91 -21.30 -9.12
CA HIS A 117 -2.62 -20.66 -10.40
C HIS A 117 -1.16 -20.20 -10.48
N SER A 118 -0.64 -20.13 -11.70
CA SER A 118 0.61 -19.39 -11.94
C SER A 118 0.45 -17.96 -11.45
N ALA A 119 1.46 -17.47 -10.74
CA ALA A 119 1.44 -16.14 -10.14
C ALA A 119 2.81 -15.48 -10.27
N LEU A 120 2.81 -14.16 -10.42
CA LEU A 120 4.01 -13.35 -10.37
C LEU A 120 3.95 -12.41 -9.17
N MET A 121 5.00 -12.38 -8.37
CA MET A 121 5.21 -11.40 -7.32
C MET A 121 6.44 -10.55 -7.66
N VAL A 122 6.24 -9.23 -7.73
CA VAL A 122 7.32 -8.28 -7.96
C VAL A 122 7.58 -7.47 -6.71
N TYR A 123 8.82 -7.45 -6.24
CA TYR A 123 9.26 -6.68 -5.08
C TYR A 123 10.25 -5.60 -5.47
N GLY A 124 10.23 -4.47 -4.75
CA GLY A 124 11.32 -3.51 -4.74
C GLY A 124 12.42 -3.95 -3.77
N ALA A 125 13.67 -3.94 -4.21
CA ALA A 125 14.81 -4.35 -3.37
C ALA A 125 14.99 -3.47 -2.13
N ARG A 126 14.49 -2.23 -2.17
CA ARG A 126 14.55 -1.24 -1.07
C ARG A 126 13.17 -0.91 -0.52
N ASP A 127 12.18 -1.80 -0.75
CA ASP A 127 10.84 -1.61 -0.19
C ASP A 127 10.87 -1.76 1.34
N VAL A 128 10.11 -0.93 2.03
CA VAL A 128 9.89 -1.01 3.49
C VAL A 128 9.06 -2.23 3.88
N VAL A 129 8.32 -2.81 2.92
CA VAL A 129 7.54 -4.04 3.10
C VAL A 129 8.38 -5.23 2.65
N PRO A 130 8.86 -6.08 3.58
CA PRO A 130 9.69 -7.22 3.22
C PRO A 130 8.87 -8.28 2.47
N PRO A 131 9.54 -9.12 1.65
CA PRO A 131 8.90 -10.29 1.07
C PRO A 131 8.29 -11.20 2.14
N SER A 132 7.09 -11.72 1.85
CA SER A 132 6.44 -12.65 2.78
C SER A 132 7.22 -13.97 2.87
N PRO A 133 7.63 -14.41 4.08
CA PRO A 133 8.37 -15.65 4.26
C PRO A 133 7.53 -16.91 4.00
N VAL A 134 6.21 -16.76 3.95
CA VAL A 134 5.25 -17.86 3.74
C VAL A 134 4.61 -17.84 2.35
N LEU A 135 5.07 -16.97 1.46
CA LEU A 135 4.48 -16.80 0.12
C LEU A 135 4.38 -18.12 -0.64
N SER A 136 5.46 -18.87 -0.73
CA SER A 136 5.49 -20.15 -1.45
C SER A 136 4.63 -21.26 -0.82
N THR A 137 4.29 -21.13 0.46
CA THR A 137 3.37 -22.07 1.13
C THR A 137 1.94 -21.89 0.62
N PHE A 138 1.54 -20.65 0.40
CA PHE A 138 0.19 -20.32 -0.05
C PHE A 138 0.08 -20.13 -1.57
N VAL A 139 1.19 -19.89 -2.25
CA VAL A 139 1.25 -19.71 -3.71
C VAL A 139 2.40 -20.56 -4.26
N PRO A 140 2.23 -21.91 -4.35
CA PRO A 140 3.33 -22.81 -4.71
C PRO A 140 3.89 -22.57 -6.12
N ASN A 141 3.11 -22.02 -7.02
CA ASN A 141 3.49 -21.71 -8.40
C ASN A 141 3.86 -20.23 -8.60
N VAL A 142 4.36 -19.56 -7.55
CA VAL A 142 4.78 -18.15 -7.65
C VAL A 142 6.18 -18.02 -8.24
N GLU A 143 6.31 -17.18 -9.24
CA GLU A 143 7.59 -16.63 -9.68
C GLU A 143 7.84 -15.31 -8.96
N VAL A 144 9.03 -15.12 -8.41
CA VAL A 144 9.41 -13.89 -7.70
C VAL A 144 10.45 -13.13 -8.51
N ARG A 145 10.19 -11.86 -8.76
CA ARG A 145 11.12 -10.91 -9.39
C ARG A 145 11.40 -9.75 -8.44
N VAL A 146 12.65 -9.31 -8.39
CA VAL A 146 13.09 -8.19 -7.55
C VAL A 146 13.67 -7.11 -8.44
N LEU A 147 13.13 -5.88 -8.34
CA LEU A 147 13.60 -4.71 -9.06
C LEU A 147 14.37 -3.79 -8.12
N ASP A 148 15.40 -3.11 -8.62
CA ASP A 148 16.24 -2.20 -7.82
C ASP A 148 15.56 -0.84 -7.60
N CYS A 149 14.46 -0.84 -6.84
CA CYS A 149 13.65 0.32 -6.49
C CYS A 149 13.08 0.21 -5.08
N GLY A 150 12.32 1.21 -4.65
CA GLY A 150 11.60 1.24 -3.39
C GLY A 150 10.18 0.68 -3.52
N HIS A 151 9.26 1.28 -2.74
CA HIS A 151 7.87 0.83 -2.61
C HIS A 151 7.00 1.09 -3.85
N TRP A 152 7.25 2.19 -4.55
CA TRP A 152 6.43 2.63 -5.68
C TRP A 152 6.96 2.08 -7.01
N ILE A 153 7.04 0.76 -7.13
CA ILE A 153 7.70 0.04 -8.21
C ILE A 153 7.29 0.56 -9.59
N GLN A 154 5.98 0.77 -9.81
CA GLN A 154 5.42 1.18 -11.09
C GLN A 154 5.81 2.61 -11.47
N GLN A 155 5.96 3.50 -10.47
CA GLN A 155 6.33 4.89 -10.66
C GLN A 155 7.86 5.07 -10.72
N GLU A 156 8.60 4.27 -9.94
CA GLU A 156 10.06 4.36 -9.90
C GLU A 156 10.72 3.74 -11.13
N LEU A 157 10.18 2.61 -11.63
CA LEU A 157 10.74 1.85 -12.76
C LEU A 157 9.65 1.37 -13.74
N PRO A 158 8.91 2.28 -14.41
CA PRO A 158 7.76 1.90 -15.25
C PRO A 158 8.13 0.95 -16.39
N GLU A 159 9.24 1.20 -17.10
CA GLU A 159 9.67 0.35 -18.23
C GLU A 159 10.10 -1.05 -17.76
N ALA A 160 10.83 -1.15 -16.64
CA ALA A 160 11.26 -2.43 -16.10
C ALA A 160 10.06 -3.22 -15.57
N THR A 161 9.13 -2.55 -14.91
CA THR A 161 7.89 -3.17 -14.41
C THR A 161 7.05 -3.71 -15.55
N ASN A 162 6.79 -2.90 -16.56
CA ASN A 162 6.02 -3.30 -17.74
C ASN A 162 6.68 -4.47 -18.48
N ARG A 163 7.99 -4.43 -18.68
CA ARG A 163 8.75 -5.52 -19.32
C ARG A 163 8.61 -6.81 -18.51
N THR A 164 8.79 -6.75 -17.20
CA THR A 164 8.65 -7.90 -16.30
C THR A 164 7.26 -8.54 -16.39
N LEU A 165 6.22 -7.73 -16.39
CA LEU A 165 4.84 -8.20 -16.52
C LEU A 165 4.57 -8.83 -17.88
N LEU A 166 5.00 -8.19 -18.98
CA LEU A 166 4.78 -8.67 -20.34
C LEU A 166 5.56 -9.96 -20.62
N GLU A 167 6.80 -10.08 -20.16
CA GLU A 167 7.60 -11.30 -20.28
C GLU A 167 6.94 -12.48 -19.56
N TRP A 168 6.46 -12.26 -18.33
CA TRP A 168 5.78 -13.28 -17.57
C TRP A 168 4.47 -13.71 -18.21
N LEU A 169 3.63 -12.77 -18.66
CA LEU A 169 2.37 -13.05 -19.35
C LEU A 169 2.56 -13.81 -20.66
N ALA A 170 3.69 -13.63 -21.36
CA ALA A 170 4.00 -14.35 -22.58
C ALA A 170 4.49 -15.79 -22.33
N SER A 171 4.90 -16.13 -21.10
CA SER A 171 5.44 -17.43 -20.71
C SER A 171 4.48 -18.28 -19.86
N SER A 172 3.35 -17.74 -19.44
CA SER A 172 2.39 -18.35 -18.51
C SER A 172 1.31 -19.15 -19.20
#